data_4abc78cece149c68d907767a689f3ffb
#
_entry.id   4abc78cece149c68d907767a689f3ffb
#
_cell.length_a   1.000
_cell.length_b   1.000
_cell.length_c   1.000
_cell.angle_alpha   90.00
_cell.angle_beta   90.00
_cell.angle_gamma   90.00
#
_symmetry.space_group_name_H-M   'P 1'
#
loop_
_entity.id
_entity.type
_entity.pdbx_description
1 polymer ?
#
loop_
_entity_poly.entity_id
_entity_poly.type
_entity_poly.pdbx_seq_one_letter_code
_entity_poly.pdbx_strand_id
1 'polypeptide(L)'
;GATSIFGSSKPLWVVDGVIMEDAIDVGPDDLSSGDAETLISSAIAGLNSDDIESFQILKDGSATSIYGARAMAGVIVVTTKKGKAGVSKMSYTGEFTTRMIPSYKEFNIMNSQEQMGIYKEMEQKGWLNNSDTYRAKDSGVYGRMYQLINQYNPVTGQFGLANTPEARNAYLREAEMRNTDWFNTLFSNNVTQNHSVSITSGTEKSSFYASLSAMSDPGWYKQSEVKRYTANLNTTYNIYKNLSINLISSASYRKQKAPGTLSSEVNAASGEVTRQFDINPYSYALNTSRALDPTVDYT
;
A
#
# COMPACT_ATOMS: atom_id res chain seq x y z
N GLY A 1 -2.46 2.80 25.40
CA GLY A 1 -2.66 4.17 25.03
C GLY A 1 -1.34 4.85 24.68
N ALA A 2 -1.24 5.31 23.46
CA ALA A 2 -0.10 6.10 23.02
C ALA A 2 -0.23 7.49 23.63
N THR A 3 0.49 7.76 24.70
CA THR A 3 0.61 9.12 25.23
C THR A 3 2.00 9.36 25.72
N SER A 4 2.86 9.79 24.82
CA SER A 4 4.10 10.41 25.22
C SER A 4 4.20 11.76 24.50
N ILE A 5 4.20 12.85 25.27
CA ILE A 5 4.43 14.21 24.76
C ILE A 5 5.89 14.37 24.29
N PHE A 6 6.80 13.45 24.67
CA PHE A 6 8.23 13.51 24.39
C PHE A 6 8.85 12.19 23.90
N GLY A 7 8.07 11.17 23.60
CA GLY A 7 8.57 9.86 23.16
C GLY A 7 8.11 9.49 21.76
N SER A 8 8.88 8.64 21.08
CA SER A 8 8.46 8.00 19.84
C SER A 8 7.20 7.17 20.09
N SER A 9 6.18 7.33 19.25
CA SER A 9 4.99 6.47 19.26
C SER A 9 5.25 5.08 18.65
N LYS A 10 6.49 4.81 18.24
CA LYS A 10 6.89 3.56 17.60
C LYS A 10 7.30 2.53 18.63
N PRO A 11 6.90 1.25 18.49
CA PRO A 11 7.39 0.18 19.33
C PRO A 11 8.87 -0.07 19.07
N LEU A 12 9.56 -0.53 20.12
CA LEU A 12 10.95 -0.98 20.02
C LEU A 12 10.99 -2.43 19.53
N TRP A 13 11.80 -2.70 18.53
CA TRP A 13 12.02 -4.05 18.01
C TRP A 13 13.31 -4.63 18.57
N VAL A 14 13.20 -5.84 19.11
CA VAL A 14 14.35 -6.61 19.61
C VAL A 14 14.35 -7.97 18.92
N VAL A 15 15.37 -8.24 18.14
CA VAL A 15 15.54 -9.50 17.41
C VAL A 15 16.73 -10.24 17.97
N ASP A 16 16.50 -11.41 18.56
CA ASP A 16 17.52 -12.23 19.22
C ASP A 16 18.42 -11.45 20.20
N GLY A 17 17.79 -10.55 20.95
CA GLY A 17 18.47 -9.71 21.94
C GLY A 17 19.10 -8.43 21.39
N VAL A 18 19.06 -8.21 20.09
CA VAL A 18 19.60 -7.00 19.44
C VAL A 18 18.49 -5.99 19.21
N ILE A 19 18.66 -4.75 19.68
CA ILE A 19 17.72 -3.66 19.46
C ILE A 19 17.88 -3.17 18.01
N MET A 20 16.77 -3.14 17.27
CA MET A 20 16.72 -2.63 15.90
C MET A 20 16.23 -1.18 15.94
N GLU A 21 17.11 -0.22 15.68
CA GLU A 21 16.81 1.20 15.87
C GLU A 21 16.00 1.84 14.72
N ASP A 22 16.12 1.38 13.52
CA ASP A 22 15.47 1.95 12.32
C ASP A 22 14.40 1.04 11.73
N ALA A 23 13.65 0.36 12.58
CA ALA A 23 12.50 -0.40 12.09
C ALA A 23 11.41 0.54 11.53
N ILE A 24 10.85 0.14 10.43
CA ILE A 24 9.84 0.85 9.64
C ILE A 24 8.66 1.30 10.52
N ASP A 25 8.06 2.42 10.13
CA ASP A 25 6.84 2.97 10.73
C ASP A 25 5.70 1.94 10.78
N VAL A 26 5.50 1.37 11.96
CA VAL A 26 4.30 0.61 12.29
C VAL A 26 3.40 1.52 13.09
N GLY A 27 2.22 1.81 12.56
CA GLY A 27 1.23 2.64 13.25
C GLY A 27 0.61 1.94 14.46
N PRO A 28 0.04 2.69 15.41
CA PRO A 28 -0.68 2.11 16.55
C PRO A 28 -1.83 1.20 16.15
N ASP A 29 -2.44 1.45 14.99
CA ASP A 29 -3.54 0.66 14.44
C ASP A 29 -3.08 -0.71 13.94
N ASP A 30 -1.87 -0.79 13.38
CA ASP A 30 -1.27 -2.05 12.96
C ASP A 30 -0.95 -2.96 14.16
N LEU A 31 -0.54 -2.37 15.28
CA LEU A 31 -0.32 -3.07 16.54
C LEU A 31 -1.62 -3.58 17.15
N SER A 32 -2.72 -2.87 16.96
CA SER A 32 -4.04 -3.25 17.50
C SER A 32 -4.70 -4.36 16.71
N SER A 33 -4.40 -4.50 15.43
CA SER A 33 -4.96 -5.53 14.55
C SER A 33 -4.53 -6.95 14.94
N GLY A 34 -3.40 -7.09 15.65
CA GLY A 34 -2.92 -8.38 16.16
C GLY A 34 -2.44 -9.35 15.08
N ASP A 35 -2.36 -8.91 13.84
CA ASP A 35 -1.84 -9.72 12.74
C ASP A 35 -0.30 -9.70 12.78
N ALA A 36 0.25 -10.70 13.46
CA ALA A 36 1.69 -10.89 13.62
C ALA A 36 2.46 -10.95 12.30
N GLU A 37 1.85 -11.53 11.30
CA GLU A 37 2.47 -11.73 9.99
C GLU A 37 2.59 -10.40 9.24
N THR A 38 1.56 -9.59 9.27
CA THR A 38 1.58 -8.23 8.70
C THR A 38 2.56 -7.32 9.44
N LEU A 39 2.59 -7.39 10.76
CA LEU A 39 3.52 -6.63 11.61
C LEU A 39 4.97 -6.97 11.29
N ILE A 40 5.29 -8.25 11.17
CA ILE A 40 6.65 -8.73 10.92
C ILE A 40 7.08 -8.43 9.48
N SER A 41 6.23 -8.66 8.51
CA SER A 41 6.55 -8.42 7.10
C SER A 41 6.68 -6.94 6.74
N SER A 42 5.95 -6.06 7.43
CA SER A 42 5.99 -4.62 7.19
C SER A 42 7.03 -3.88 8.04
N ALA A 43 7.28 -4.34 9.27
CA ALA A 43 8.05 -3.58 10.25
C ALA A 43 9.54 -3.91 10.29
N ILE A 44 9.92 -5.15 10.02
CA ILE A 44 11.32 -5.55 9.96
C ILE A 44 11.64 -5.91 8.52
N ALA A 45 12.00 -4.89 7.73
CA ALA A 45 12.45 -5.12 6.37
C ALA A 45 13.65 -6.08 6.39
N GLY A 46 13.42 -7.32 5.97
CA GLY A 46 14.47 -8.32 5.92
C GLY A 46 14.28 -9.56 6.76
N LEU A 47 13.30 -9.58 7.67
CA LEU A 47 12.91 -10.81 8.35
C LEU A 47 11.76 -11.49 7.60
N ASN A 48 11.95 -12.75 7.28
CA ASN A 48 10.87 -13.59 6.77
C ASN A 48 10.15 -14.24 7.95
N SER A 49 8.82 -14.33 7.90
CA SER A 49 8.01 -14.98 8.92
C SER A 49 8.44 -16.43 9.18
N ASP A 50 8.93 -17.13 8.17
CA ASP A 50 9.42 -18.50 8.30
C ASP A 50 10.69 -18.63 9.14
N ASP A 51 11.46 -17.56 9.32
CA ASP A 51 12.66 -17.53 10.13
C ASP A 51 12.38 -17.30 11.62
N ILE A 52 11.14 -17.06 11.98
CA ILE A 52 10.73 -16.70 13.31
C ILE A 52 10.24 -17.95 14.06
N GLU A 53 10.85 -18.21 15.21
CA GLU A 53 10.40 -19.26 16.13
C GLU A 53 9.27 -18.76 17.02
N SER A 54 9.41 -17.56 17.56
CA SER A 54 8.41 -16.94 18.41
C SER A 54 8.55 -15.43 18.40
N PHE A 55 7.45 -14.76 18.74
CA PHE A 55 7.52 -13.34 19.05
C PHE A 55 6.62 -13.03 20.26
N GLN A 56 7.00 -12.01 21.01
CA GLN A 56 6.31 -11.58 22.22
C GLN A 56 6.18 -10.06 22.21
N ILE A 57 4.99 -9.57 22.55
CA ILE A 57 4.74 -8.15 22.72
C ILE A 57 4.77 -7.83 24.21
N LEU A 58 5.69 -6.99 24.63
CA LEU A 58 5.78 -6.46 25.98
C LEU A 58 5.15 -5.07 26.02
N LYS A 59 4.16 -4.92 26.89
CA LYS A 59 3.47 -3.66 27.14
C LYS A 59 3.68 -3.26 28.61
N ASP A 60 3.56 -1.98 28.88
CA ASP A 60 3.61 -1.45 30.25
C ASP A 60 4.98 -1.49 30.92
N GLY A 61 4.98 -1.53 32.27
CA GLY A 61 6.17 -1.44 33.09
C GLY A 61 7.21 -2.54 32.89
N SER A 62 6.81 -3.72 32.38
CA SER A 62 7.76 -4.80 32.10
C SER A 62 8.69 -4.46 30.94
N ALA A 63 8.20 -3.77 29.93
CA ALA A 63 8.99 -3.32 28.80
C ALA A 63 9.99 -2.23 29.20
N THR A 64 9.54 -1.24 29.97
CA THR A 64 10.37 -0.13 30.41
C THR A 64 11.43 -0.51 31.42
N SER A 65 11.18 -1.53 32.25
CA SER A 65 12.17 -2.03 33.22
C SER A 65 13.38 -2.69 32.56
N ILE A 66 13.18 -3.32 31.40
CA ILE A 66 14.26 -4.05 30.69
C ILE A 66 14.94 -3.15 29.65
N TYR A 67 14.17 -2.35 28.92
CA TYR A 67 14.66 -1.60 27.75
C TYR A 67 14.69 -0.07 27.93
N GLY A 68 14.25 0.42 29.09
CA GLY A 68 14.28 1.83 29.43
C GLY A 68 13.23 2.68 28.73
N ALA A 69 13.47 3.99 28.65
CA ALA A 69 12.53 4.96 28.10
C ALA A 69 12.19 4.74 26.61
N ARG A 70 13.04 4.05 25.87
CA ARG A 70 12.79 3.68 24.46
C ARG A 70 11.62 2.74 24.30
N ALA A 71 11.22 2.06 25.33
CA ALA A 71 10.16 1.06 25.32
C ALA A 71 8.77 1.60 25.74
N MET A 72 8.59 2.91 25.82
CA MET A 72 7.32 3.50 26.28
C MET A 72 6.11 3.14 25.40
N ALA A 73 6.31 2.94 24.11
CA ALA A 73 5.27 2.50 23.17
C ALA A 73 5.11 0.98 23.10
N GLY A 74 5.87 0.22 23.90
CA GLY A 74 5.92 -1.24 23.87
C GLY A 74 7.17 -1.79 23.20
N VAL A 75 7.42 -3.08 23.41
CA VAL A 75 8.55 -3.80 22.82
C VAL A 75 8.04 -5.05 22.13
N ILE A 76 8.50 -5.29 20.92
CA ILE A 76 8.25 -6.52 20.19
C ILE A 76 9.54 -7.32 20.19
N VAL A 77 9.53 -8.44 20.91
CA VAL A 77 10.67 -9.34 21.03
C VAL A 77 10.50 -10.49 20.05
N VAL A 78 11.43 -10.62 19.12
CA VAL A 78 11.43 -11.66 18.09
C VAL A 78 12.58 -12.63 18.37
N THR A 79 12.25 -13.93 18.37
CA THR A 79 13.23 -15.00 18.45
C THR A 79 13.25 -15.74 17.12
N THR A 80 14.41 -15.80 16.49
CA THR A 80 14.58 -16.53 15.23
C THR A 80 14.87 -17.99 15.47
N LYS A 81 14.59 -18.83 14.47
CA LYS A 81 14.84 -20.28 14.51
C LYS A 81 16.33 -20.58 14.63
N LYS A 82 16.65 -21.64 15.36
CA LYS A 82 18.00 -22.20 15.54
C LYS A 82 18.03 -23.66 15.13
N GLY A 83 19.19 -24.13 14.71
CA GLY A 83 19.42 -25.56 14.46
C GLY A 83 19.36 -26.37 15.74
N LYS A 84 18.94 -27.63 15.64
CA LYS A 84 18.87 -28.60 16.74
C LYS A 84 20.00 -29.65 16.61
N ALA A 85 20.57 -30.06 17.74
CA ALA A 85 21.61 -31.09 17.78
C ALA A 85 21.09 -32.42 17.22
N GLY A 86 21.91 -33.06 16.38
CA GLY A 86 21.59 -34.36 15.77
C GLY A 86 20.55 -34.32 14.65
N VAL A 87 20.10 -33.15 14.25
CA VAL A 87 19.09 -32.97 13.19
C VAL A 87 19.71 -32.18 12.03
N SER A 88 19.58 -32.71 10.82
CA SER A 88 19.85 -31.98 9.58
C SER A 88 18.60 -32.00 8.72
N LYS A 89 18.09 -30.84 8.39
CA LYS A 89 16.82 -30.68 7.66
C LYS A 89 16.88 -29.51 6.68
N MET A 90 16.39 -29.77 5.49
CA MET A 90 16.11 -28.72 4.51
C MET A 90 14.60 -28.56 4.35
N SER A 91 14.13 -27.33 4.34
CA SER A 91 12.72 -27.02 4.19
C SER A 91 12.52 -25.99 3.08
N TYR A 92 11.44 -26.16 2.34
CA TYR A 92 10.95 -25.17 1.39
C TYR A 92 9.52 -24.78 1.77
N THR A 93 9.24 -23.49 1.78
CA THR A 93 7.90 -22.96 1.99
C THR A 93 7.56 -22.03 0.82
N GLY A 94 6.41 -22.27 0.21
CA GLY A 94 5.81 -21.37 -0.80
C GLY A 94 4.50 -20.84 -0.28
N GLU A 95 4.36 -19.52 -0.27
CA GLU A 95 3.13 -18.83 0.09
C GLU A 95 2.58 -18.06 -1.11
N PHE A 96 1.29 -18.22 -1.36
CA PHE A 96 0.59 -17.55 -2.45
C PHE A 96 -0.64 -16.85 -1.88
N THR A 97 -0.71 -15.55 -2.06
CA THR A 97 -1.86 -14.75 -1.61
C THR A 97 -2.46 -14.04 -2.81
N THR A 98 -3.78 -14.10 -2.96
CA THR A 98 -4.49 -13.47 -4.05
C THR A 98 -5.37 -12.34 -3.53
N ARG A 99 -5.39 -11.23 -4.27
CA ARG A 99 -6.36 -10.15 -4.11
C ARG A 99 -7.07 -9.95 -5.43
N MET A 100 -8.39 -9.97 -5.38
CA MET A 100 -9.23 -9.74 -6.55
C MET A 100 -9.60 -8.27 -6.65
N ILE A 101 -9.83 -7.80 -7.88
CA ILE A 101 -10.35 -6.45 -8.13
C ILE A 101 -11.71 -6.31 -7.41
N PRO A 102 -11.93 -5.24 -6.64
CA PRO A 102 -13.24 -4.99 -6.02
C PRO A 102 -14.34 -4.81 -7.06
N SER A 103 -15.57 -5.14 -6.70
CA SER A 103 -16.74 -4.97 -7.55
C SER A 103 -17.65 -3.89 -6.99
N TYR A 104 -18.19 -3.03 -7.84
CA TYR A 104 -19.22 -2.05 -7.45
C TYR A 104 -20.49 -2.67 -6.88
N LYS A 105 -20.72 -3.95 -7.13
CA LYS A 105 -21.85 -4.69 -6.53
C LYS A 105 -21.80 -4.78 -5.01
N GLU A 106 -20.60 -4.61 -4.44
CA GLU A 106 -20.38 -4.64 -2.98
C GLU A 106 -20.64 -3.28 -2.32
N PHE A 107 -20.88 -2.24 -3.10
CA PHE A 107 -21.04 -0.88 -2.62
C PHE A 107 -22.36 -0.28 -3.07
N ASN A 108 -22.95 0.55 -2.21
CA ASN A 108 -24.14 1.33 -2.56
C ASN A 108 -23.73 2.68 -3.17
N ILE A 109 -23.31 2.65 -4.42
CA ILE A 109 -22.85 3.82 -5.18
C ILE A 109 -23.71 3.95 -6.45
N MET A 110 -24.04 5.19 -6.80
CA MET A 110 -24.77 5.47 -8.04
C MET A 110 -24.01 4.99 -9.27
N ASN A 111 -24.72 4.34 -10.18
CA ASN A 111 -24.21 4.08 -11.51
C ASN A 111 -24.26 5.34 -12.39
N SER A 112 -23.76 5.26 -13.61
CA SER A 112 -23.75 6.41 -14.52
C SER A 112 -25.14 6.89 -14.92
N GLN A 113 -26.09 6.01 -15.09
CA GLN A 113 -27.47 6.35 -15.41
C GLN A 113 -28.15 7.15 -14.29
N GLU A 114 -28.02 6.70 -13.06
CA GLU A 114 -28.58 7.38 -11.89
C GLU A 114 -27.95 8.78 -11.71
N GLN A 115 -26.64 8.88 -11.87
CA GLN A 115 -25.93 10.14 -11.74
C GLN A 115 -26.27 11.12 -12.86
N MET A 116 -26.34 10.66 -14.10
CA MET A 116 -26.76 11.48 -15.23
C MET A 116 -28.22 11.93 -15.09
N GLY A 117 -29.08 11.12 -14.48
CA GLY A 117 -30.46 11.51 -14.14
C GLY A 117 -30.51 12.73 -13.20
N ILE A 118 -29.67 12.76 -12.18
CA ILE A 118 -29.52 13.91 -11.27
C ILE A 118 -29.04 15.14 -12.04
N TYR A 119 -28.02 15.01 -12.87
CA TYR A 119 -27.50 16.12 -13.65
C TYR A 119 -28.51 16.67 -14.65
N LYS A 120 -29.29 15.81 -15.26
CA LYS A 120 -30.38 16.25 -16.14
C LYS A 120 -31.46 17.07 -15.40
N GLU A 121 -31.79 16.69 -14.19
CA GLU A 121 -32.67 17.45 -13.33
C GLU A 121 -32.06 18.81 -12.96
N MET A 122 -30.77 18.84 -12.65
CA MET A 122 -30.05 20.09 -12.39
C MET A 122 -30.04 21.02 -13.62
N GLU A 123 -29.87 20.47 -14.82
CA GLU A 123 -29.95 21.21 -16.08
C GLU A 123 -31.34 21.81 -16.28
N GLN A 124 -32.39 21.03 -16.06
CA GLN A 124 -33.78 21.50 -16.16
C GLN A 124 -34.11 22.63 -15.19
N LYS A 125 -33.48 22.65 -14.02
CA LYS A 125 -33.59 23.73 -13.04
C LYS A 125 -32.70 24.93 -13.34
N GLY A 126 -31.90 24.89 -14.40
CA GLY A 126 -31.00 25.97 -14.81
C GLY A 126 -29.70 26.02 -14.02
N TRP A 127 -29.41 25.02 -13.20
CA TRP A 127 -28.18 24.99 -12.39
C TRP A 127 -26.93 24.55 -13.19
N LEU A 128 -27.12 23.86 -14.29
CA LEU A 128 -26.09 23.50 -15.25
C LEU A 128 -26.32 24.22 -16.56
N ASN A 129 -25.76 25.40 -16.71
CA ASN A 129 -25.86 26.24 -17.94
C ASN A 129 -24.48 26.35 -18.60
N ASN A 130 -24.49 26.66 -19.91
CA ASN A 130 -23.27 26.73 -20.70
C ASN A 130 -22.30 27.81 -20.19
N SER A 131 -22.78 28.97 -19.81
CA SER A 131 -21.93 30.11 -19.45
C SER A 131 -21.12 29.86 -18.17
N ASP A 132 -21.69 29.19 -17.21
CA ASP A 132 -21.06 28.92 -15.91
C ASP A 132 -20.29 27.60 -15.91
N THR A 133 -20.89 26.55 -16.45
CA THR A 133 -20.33 25.19 -16.41
C THR A 133 -19.14 25.01 -17.36
N TYR A 134 -19.17 25.68 -18.51
CA TYR A 134 -18.07 25.68 -19.49
C TYR A 134 -16.74 26.20 -18.90
N ARG A 135 -16.82 27.16 -18.01
CA ARG A 135 -15.65 27.80 -17.37
C ARG A 135 -15.26 27.16 -16.06
N ALA A 136 -16.14 26.35 -15.49
CA ALA A 136 -15.87 25.70 -14.22
C ALA A 136 -14.86 24.57 -14.43
N LYS A 137 -13.78 24.62 -13.66
CA LYS A 137 -12.82 23.54 -13.60
C LYS A 137 -13.50 22.29 -12.98
N ASP A 138 -13.19 21.13 -13.51
CA ASP A 138 -13.74 19.85 -13.03
C ASP A 138 -15.27 19.71 -13.13
N SER A 139 -15.88 20.37 -14.11
CA SER A 139 -17.34 20.34 -14.28
C SER A 139 -17.90 19.06 -14.92
N GLY A 140 -17.05 18.05 -15.11
CA GLY A 140 -17.46 16.72 -15.51
C GLY A 140 -18.02 16.61 -16.91
N VAL A 141 -19.02 15.73 -17.09
CA VAL A 141 -19.62 15.42 -18.41
C VAL A 141 -20.25 16.65 -19.08
N TYR A 142 -21.02 17.42 -18.33
CA TYR A 142 -21.65 18.65 -18.86
C TYR A 142 -20.63 19.71 -19.21
N GLY A 143 -19.65 19.94 -18.36
CA GLY A 143 -18.58 20.89 -18.64
C GLY A 143 -17.80 20.53 -19.90
N ARG A 144 -17.46 19.27 -20.05
CA ARG A 144 -16.78 18.78 -21.27
C ARG A 144 -17.65 18.91 -22.51
N MET A 145 -18.93 18.63 -22.41
CA MET A 145 -19.88 18.81 -23.51
C MET A 145 -19.90 20.28 -23.97
N TYR A 146 -20.02 21.23 -23.04
CA TYR A 146 -20.03 22.65 -23.37
C TYR A 146 -18.68 23.14 -23.89
N GLN A 147 -17.59 22.63 -23.40
CA GLN A 147 -16.25 22.89 -23.96
C GLN A 147 -16.17 22.44 -25.43
N LEU A 148 -16.63 21.25 -25.74
CA LEU A 148 -16.64 20.72 -27.12
C LEU A 148 -17.52 21.53 -28.06
N ILE A 149 -18.68 22.01 -27.59
CA ILE A 149 -19.58 22.88 -28.37
C ILE A 149 -18.89 24.21 -28.74
N ASN A 150 -18.06 24.73 -27.85
CA ASN A 150 -17.35 25.99 -28.04
C ASN A 150 -15.97 25.84 -28.70
N GLN A 151 -15.51 24.62 -28.90
CA GLN A 151 -14.18 24.32 -29.49
C GLN A 151 -14.28 24.25 -31.03
N TYR A 152 -13.78 25.29 -31.69
CA TYR A 152 -13.72 25.35 -33.15
C TYR A 152 -12.38 24.83 -33.68
N ASN A 153 -12.42 23.95 -34.69
CA ASN A 153 -11.26 23.50 -35.40
C ASN A 153 -11.17 24.20 -36.77
N PRO A 154 -10.20 25.12 -36.97
CA PRO A 154 -10.08 25.88 -38.21
C PRO A 154 -9.65 25.01 -39.41
N VAL A 155 -9.07 23.85 -39.18
CA VAL A 155 -8.63 22.95 -40.26
C VAL A 155 -9.83 22.20 -40.86
N THR A 156 -10.74 21.73 -40.04
CA THR A 156 -11.94 21.00 -40.47
C THR A 156 -13.15 21.88 -40.65
N GLY A 157 -13.14 23.11 -40.12
CA GLY A 157 -14.27 24.02 -40.11
C GLY A 157 -15.41 23.58 -39.19
N GLN A 158 -15.15 22.65 -38.26
CA GLN A 158 -16.15 22.05 -37.39
C GLN A 158 -15.86 22.35 -35.92
N PHE A 159 -16.94 22.35 -35.13
CA PHE A 159 -16.83 22.36 -33.66
C PHE A 159 -16.60 20.91 -33.14
N GLY A 160 -16.07 20.76 -31.96
CA GLY A 160 -15.83 19.48 -31.33
C GLY A 160 -17.12 18.67 -31.11
N LEU A 161 -18.23 19.34 -30.87
CA LEU A 161 -19.58 18.80 -30.84
C LEU A 161 -20.55 19.80 -31.46
N ALA A 162 -21.47 19.33 -32.30
CA ALA A 162 -22.52 20.17 -32.88
C ALA A 162 -23.47 20.66 -31.77
N ASN A 163 -23.78 21.96 -31.78
CA ASN A 163 -24.70 22.56 -30.81
C ASN A 163 -26.15 22.32 -31.24
N THR A 164 -26.58 21.10 -31.31
CA THR A 164 -27.96 20.70 -31.62
C THR A 164 -28.49 19.82 -30.50
N PRO A 165 -29.79 19.78 -30.25
CA PRO A 165 -30.40 18.93 -29.24
C PRO A 165 -30.04 17.45 -29.49
N GLU A 166 -30.01 16.99 -30.72
CA GLU A 166 -29.70 15.61 -31.09
C GLU A 166 -28.27 15.26 -30.73
N ALA A 167 -27.30 16.10 -31.08
CA ALA A 167 -25.88 15.86 -30.79
C ALA A 167 -25.59 15.90 -29.27
N ARG A 168 -26.18 16.86 -28.56
CA ARG A 168 -26.04 16.95 -27.10
C ARG A 168 -26.66 15.75 -26.39
N ASN A 169 -27.86 15.34 -26.79
CA ASN A 169 -28.52 14.18 -26.20
C ASN A 169 -27.75 12.88 -26.48
N ALA A 170 -27.18 12.73 -27.66
CA ALA A 170 -26.34 11.57 -28.00
C ALA A 170 -25.08 11.51 -27.10
N TYR A 171 -24.41 12.64 -26.90
CA TYR A 171 -23.25 12.73 -26.03
C TYR A 171 -23.59 12.40 -24.56
N LEU A 172 -24.68 12.94 -24.04
CA LEU A 172 -25.13 12.67 -22.67
C LEU A 172 -25.61 11.23 -22.49
N ARG A 173 -26.24 10.64 -23.51
CA ARG A 173 -26.65 9.23 -23.48
C ARG A 173 -25.45 8.28 -23.46
N GLU A 174 -24.38 8.60 -24.16
CA GLU A 174 -23.14 7.85 -24.09
C GLU A 174 -22.57 7.83 -22.67
N ALA A 175 -22.57 8.97 -22.01
CA ALA A 175 -22.16 9.08 -20.61
C ALA A 175 -23.10 8.31 -19.66
N GLU A 176 -24.40 8.34 -19.91
CA GLU A 176 -25.40 7.62 -19.13
C GLU A 176 -25.17 6.09 -19.16
N MET A 177 -24.77 5.56 -20.30
CA MET A 177 -24.55 4.12 -20.50
C MET A 177 -23.12 3.67 -20.21
N ARG A 178 -22.22 4.56 -19.86
CA ARG A 178 -20.78 4.28 -19.76
C ARG A 178 -20.45 3.32 -18.64
N ASN A 179 -20.99 3.52 -17.45
CA ASN A 179 -20.75 2.70 -16.26
C ASN A 179 -19.27 2.35 -16.07
N THR A 180 -18.42 3.37 -16.08
CA THR A 180 -16.98 3.20 -15.93
C THR A 180 -16.66 2.39 -14.67
N ASP A 181 -15.89 1.35 -14.83
CA ASP A 181 -15.36 0.56 -13.73
C ASP A 181 -13.97 1.08 -13.35
N TRP A 182 -13.93 2.02 -12.41
CA TRP A 182 -12.69 2.58 -11.92
C TRP A 182 -11.83 1.58 -11.18
N PHE A 183 -12.44 0.58 -10.53
CA PHE A 183 -11.67 -0.49 -9.92
C PHE A 183 -10.88 -1.27 -10.96
N ASN A 184 -11.52 -1.64 -12.08
CA ASN A 184 -10.83 -2.35 -13.14
C ASN A 184 -9.78 -1.47 -13.86
N THR A 185 -9.98 -0.17 -13.89
CA THR A 185 -9.05 0.80 -14.48
C THR A 185 -7.79 0.97 -13.62
N LEU A 186 -7.93 0.97 -12.30
CA LEU A 186 -6.87 1.34 -11.35
C LEU A 186 -6.23 0.14 -10.66
N PHE A 187 -6.92 -0.99 -10.58
CA PHE A 187 -6.49 -2.19 -9.87
C PHE A 187 -6.15 -3.32 -10.83
N SER A 188 -5.39 -4.27 -10.33
CA SER A 188 -5.12 -5.53 -11.00
C SER A 188 -5.37 -6.68 -10.04
N ASN A 189 -5.82 -7.82 -10.56
CA ASN A 189 -5.78 -9.05 -9.78
C ASN A 189 -4.34 -9.34 -9.42
N ASN A 190 -4.10 -9.59 -8.15
CA ASN A 190 -2.78 -9.71 -7.59
C ASN A 190 -2.56 -11.14 -7.07
N VAL A 191 -1.42 -11.70 -7.40
CA VAL A 191 -0.89 -12.92 -6.79
C VAL A 191 0.45 -12.57 -6.16
N THR A 192 0.47 -12.47 -4.85
CA THR A 192 1.70 -12.29 -4.08
C THR A 192 2.34 -13.65 -3.85
N GLN A 193 3.62 -13.78 -4.13
CA GLN A 193 4.39 -15.01 -3.95
C GLN A 193 5.53 -14.76 -2.96
N ASN A 194 5.71 -15.69 -2.03
CA ASN A 194 6.85 -15.72 -1.14
C ASN A 194 7.42 -17.14 -1.13
N HIS A 195 8.67 -17.29 -1.53
CA HIS A 195 9.38 -18.54 -1.58
C HIS A 195 10.55 -18.50 -0.60
N SER A 196 10.64 -19.47 0.27
CA SER A 196 11.76 -19.56 1.21
C SER A 196 12.34 -20.97 1.29
N VAL A 197 13.65 -21.01 1.38
CA VAL A 197 14.41 -22.23 1.60
C VAL A 197 15.21 -22.08 2.86
N SER A 198 15.15 -23.04 3.75
CA SER A 198 15.93 -23.04 4.99
C SER A 198 16.65 -24.36 5.20
N ILE A 199 17.81 -24.27 5.82
CA ILE A 199 18.63 -25.40 6.20
C ILE A 199 18.90 -25.29 7.69
N THR A 200 18.60 -26.36 8.42
CA THR A 200 18.98 -26.51 9.83
C THR A 200 19.90 -27.69 9.98
N SER A 201 20.95 -27.54 10.73
CA SER A 201 21.77 -28.65 11.15
C SER A 201 22.39 -28.37 12.52
N GLY A 202 22.83 -29.42 13.20
CA GLY A 202 23.45 -29.26 14.50
C GLY A 202 24.20 -30.48 14.94
N THR A 203 25.18 -30.27 15.79
CA THR A 203 25.92 -31.30 16.54
C THR A 203 25.75 -31.00 18.03
N GLU A 204 26.32 -31.84 18.90
CA GLU A 204 26.30 -31.55 20.34
C GLU A 204 27.02 -30.25 20.71
N LYS A 205 27.92 -29.77 19.85
CA LYS A 205 28.72 -28.56 20.08
C LYS A 205 28.30 -27.38 19.22
N SER A 206 27.47 -27.58 18.20
CA SER A 206 27.10 -26.52 17.27
C SER A 206 25.64 -26.59 16.83
N SER A 207 25.06 -25.44 16.52
CA SER A 207 23.81 -25.35 15.81
C SER A 207 23.95 -24.39 14.62
N PHE A 208 23.27 -24.71 13.53
CA PHE A 208 23.32 -23.94 12.29
C PHE A 208 21.90 -23.80 11.72
N TYR A 209 21.54 -22.57 11.41
CA TYR A 209 20.34 -22.26 10.65
C TYR A 209 20.70 -21.23 9.58
N ALA A 210 20.33 -21.51 8.35
CA ALA A 210 20.43 -20.56 7.24
C ALA A 210 19.15 -20.56 6.42
N SER A 211 18.73 -19.40 5.94
CA SER A 211 17.59 -19.27 5.06
C SER A 211 17.82 -18.25 3.95
N LEU A 212 17.16 -18.49 2.83
CA LEU A 212 17.04 -17.56 1.72
C LEU A 212 15.57 -17.44 1.36
N SER A 213 15.11 -16.23 1.13
CA SER A 213 13.73 -15.99 0.69
C SER A 213 13.64 -14.96 -0.44
N ALA A 214 12.62 -15.13 -1.27
CA ALA A 214 12.28 -14.21 -2.33
C ALA A 214 10.78 -13.97 -2.32
N MET A 215 10.37 -12.71 -2.19
CA MET A 215 8.99 -12.28 -2.25
C MET A 215 8.78 -11.42 -3.50
N SER A 216 7.71 -11.68 -4.21
CA SER A 216 7.23 -10.86 -5.33
C SER A 216 5.77 -10.48 -5.09
N ASP A 217 5.53 -9.19 -4.93
CA ASP A 217 4.19 -8.62 -4.83
C ASP A 217 4.00 -7.63 -5.98
N PRO A 218 3.24 -7.98 -7.03
CA PRO A 218 2.99 -7.09 -8.16
C PRO A 218 2.09 -5.90 -7.81
N GLY A 219 1.61 -5.85 -6.57
CA GLY A 219 0.74 -4.80 -6.09
C GLY A 219 -0.72 -4.95 -6.52
N TRP A 220 -1.62 -4.38 -5.73
CA TRP A 220 -3.04 -4.38 -6.03
C TRP A 220 -3.43 -3.23 -6.97
N TYR A 221 -2.73 -2.11 -6.86
CA TYR A 221 -2.85 -0.99 -7.79
C TYR A 221 -1.97 -1.21 -9.02
N LYS A 222 -2.43 -0.82 -10.20
CA LYS A 222 -1.60 -0.83 -11.39
C LYS A 222 -0.34 0.00 -11.18
N GLN A 223 0.78 -0.43 -11.75
CA GLN A 223 2.11 0.20 -11.61
C GLN A 223 2.70 0.18 -10.20
N SER A 224 2.18 -0.61 -9.29
CA SER A 224 2.83 -0.89 -8.02
C SER A 224 3.51 -2.26 -8.05
N GLU A 225 4.66 -2.37 -7.40
CA GLU A 225 5.41 -3.62 -7.31
C GLU A 225 6.33 -3.57 -6.09
N VAL A 226 6.42 -4.68 -5.38
CA VAL A 226 7.42 -4.88 -4.32
C VAL A 226 8.13 -6.20 -4.55
N LYS A 227 9.45 -6.18 -4.56
CA LYS A 227 10.31 -7.37 -4.54
C LYS A 227 11.24 -7.29 -3.34
N ARG A 228 11.35 -8.41 -2.63
CA ARG A 228 12.21 -8.50 -1.45
C ARG A 228 12.97 -9.81 -1.47
N TYR A 229 14.27 -9.71 -1.24
CA TYR A 229 15.17 -10.85 -1.10
C TYR A 229 15.79 -10.78 0.28
N THR A 230 15.77 -11.88 1.02
CA THR A 230 16.33 -11.96 2.36
C THR A 230 17.27 -13.15 2.49
N ALA A 231 18.31 -12.97 3.29
CA ALA A 231 19.22 -14.03 3.69
C ALA A 231 19.46 -13.94 5.19
N ASN A 232 19.32 -15.04 5.90
CA ASN A 232 19.52 -15.10 7.34
C ASN A 232 20.44 -16.25 7.69
N LEU A 233 21.29 -16.01 8.68
CA LEU A 233 22.20 -16.98 9.25
C LEU A 233 22.15 -16.87 10.77
N ASN A 234 21.98 -17.98 11.46
CA ASN A 234 22.11 -18.08 12.90
C ASN A 234 22.91 -19.34 13.23
N THR A 235 24.13 -19.16 13.68
CA THR A 235 25.00 -20.27 14.03
C THR A 235 25.58 -20.06 15.43
N THR A 236 25.64 -21.14 16.20
CA THR A 236 26.20 -21.16 17.54
C THR A 236 27.25 -22.28 17.62
N TYR A 237 28.38 -21.97 18.20
CA TYR A 237 29.44 -22.93 18.46
C TYR A 237 29.86 -22.87 19.93
N ASN A 238 29.78 -24.03 20.61
CA ASN A 238 30.19 -24.16 22.00
C ASN A 238 31.64 -24.62 22.04
N ILE A 239 32.54 -23.72 22.45
CA ILE A 239 33.99 -24.01 22.51
C ILE A 239 34.31 -24.85 23.74
N TYR A 240 33.75 -24.46 24.89
CA TYR A 240 33.86 -25.15 26.18
C TYR A 240 32.48 -25.15 26.86
N LYS A 241 32.33 -25.84 27.98
CA LYS A 241 31.09 -25.97 28.74
C LYS A 241 30.40 -24.62 29.06
N ASN A 242 31.23 -23.57 29.24
CA ASN A 242 30.74 -22.23 29.60
C ASN A 242 31.14 -21.13 28.60
N LEU A 243 31.61 -21.51 27.42
CA LEU A 243 32.02 -20.56 26.39
C LEU A 243 31.39 -20.95 25.06
N SER A 244 30.52 -20.09 24.57
CA SER A 244 29.89 -20.22 23.25
C SER A 244 30.06 -18.97 22.43
N ILE A 245 30.15 -19.13 21.11
CA ILE A 245 30.11 -18.04 20.14
C ILE A 245 28.82 -18.19 19.35
N ASN A 246 28.05 -17.11 19.27
CA ASN A 246 26.86 -17.03 18.46
C ASN A 246 27.07 -15.96 17.37
N LEU A 247 26.89 -16.35 16.12
CA LEU A 247 26.92 -15.44 14.97
C LEU A 247 25.52 -15.37 14.36
N ILE A 248 24.94 -14.19 14.37
CA ILE A 248 23.67 -13.88 13.74
C ILE A 248 23.96 -12.88 12.63
N SER A 249 23.54 -13.18 11.43
CA SER A 249 23.67 -12.29 10.27
C SER A 249 22.38 -12.29 9.47
N SER A 250 21.94 -11.11 9.08
CA SER A 250 20.80 -10.94 8.20
C SER A 250 21.11 -9.91 7.13
N ALA A 251 20.67 -10.19 5.91
CA ALA A 251 20.75 -9.27 4.79
C ALA A 251 19.41 -9.20 4.09
N SER A 252 19.03 -8.00 3.67
CA SER A 252 17.78 -7.76 2.97
C SER A 252 17.99 -6.77 1.84
N TYR A 253 17.37 -7.07 0.71
CA TYR A 253 17.25 -6.15 -0.40
C TYR A 253 15.79 -6.01 -0.78
N ARG A 254 15.29 -4.78 -0.77
CA ARG A 254 13.91 -4.46 -1.14
C ARG A 254 13.91 -3.46 -2.28
N LYS A 255 13.13 -3.76 -3.31
CA LYS A 255 12.82 -2.87 -4.41
C LYS A 255 11.32 -2.61 -4.44
N GLN A 256 10.94 -1.34 -4.40
CA GLN A 256 9.54 -0.93 -4.44
C GLN A 256 9.33 0.05 -5.60
N LYS A 257 8.23 -0.15 -6.31
CA LYS A 257 7.70 0.76 -7.31
C LYS A 257 6.27 1.10 -6.90
N ALA A 258 5.95 2.39 -6.85
CA ALA A 258 4.62 2.87 -6.53
C ALA A 258 4.13 3.85 -7.60
N PRO A 259 2.83 3.86 -7.94
CA PRO A 259 2.27 4.88 -8.82
C PRO A 259 2.20 6.21 -8.06
N GLY A 260 2.37 7.30 -8.79
CA GLY A 260 2.35 8.64 -8.23
C GLY A 260 3.68 9.05 -7.63
N THR A 261 4.14 10.22 -7.98
CA THR A 261 5.27 10.87 -7.35
C THR A 261 4.75 11.90 -6.37
N LEU A 262 5.08 11.71 -5.10
CA LEU A 262 5.01 12.80 -4.13
C LEU A 262 6.04 13.85 -4.55
N SER A 263 5.62 14.91 -5.20
CA SER A 263 6.44 16.09 -5.32
C SER A 263 6.23 16.94 -4.08
N SER A 264 7.26 17.08 -3.26
CA SER A 264 7.28 18.11 -2.23
C SER A 264 7.88 19.36 -2.85
N GLU A 265 7.08 20.39 -3.02
CA GLU A 265 7.58 21.72 -3.38
C GLU A 265 7.87 22.50 -2.11
N VAL A 266 9.12 22.92 -1.96
CA VAL A 266 9.52 23.82 -0.89
C VAL A 266 9.45 25.24 -1.44
N ASN A 267 8.58 26.06 -0.88
CA ASN A 267 8.59 27.49 -1.17
C ASN A 267 9.82 28.13 -0.53
N ALA A 268 10.80 28.46 -1.35
CA ALA A 268 12.08 29.00 -0.87
C ALA A 268 11.94 30.35 -0.15
N ALA A 269 10.84 31.06 -0.30
CA ALA A 269 10.60 32.37 0.33
C ALA A 269 9.94 32.25 1.71
N SER A 270 9.06 31.28 1.92
CA SER A 270 8.31 31.09 3.17
C SER A 270 8.80 29.88 3.99
N GLY A 271 9.62 29.01 3.41
CA GLY A 271 10.00 27.75 4.03
C GLY A 271 8.85 26.73 4.13
N GLU A 272 7.73 27.03 3.52
CA GLU A 272 6.54 26.18 3.56
C GLU A 272 6.71 24.99 2.61
N VAL A 273 6.50 23.81 3.13
CA VAL A 273 6.53 22.56 2.36
C VAL A 273 5.11 22.19 1.96
N THR A 274 4.77 22.37 0.69
CA THR A 274 3.51 21.87 0.15
C THR A 274 3.71 20.44 -0.31
N ARG A 275 3.04 19.50 0.35
CA ARG A 275 2.99 18.10 -0.09
C ARG A 275 1.76 17.91 -0.96
N GLN A 276 1.97 17.44 -2.18
CA GLN A 276 0.89 16.86 -2.96
C GLN A 276 0.66 15.44 -2.44
N PHE A 277 -0.54 15.18 -1.95
CA PHE A 277 -0.92 13.86 -1.48
C PHE A 277 -1.09 12.92 -2.66
N ASP A 278 -0.62 11.69 -2.51
CA ASP A 278 -0.93 10.63 -3.45
C ASP A 278 -2.44 10.43 -3.51
N ILE A 279 -2.95 10.27 -4.72
CA ILE A 279 -4.33 9.86 -4.93
C ILE A 279 -4.45 8.42 -4.43
N ASN A 280 -5.31 8.19 -3.43
CA ASN A 280 -5.65 6.85 -3.01
C ASN A 280 -6.56 6.23 -4.08
N PRO A 281 -6.13 5.21 -4.84
CA PRO A 281 -6.92 4.63 -5.92
C PRO A 281 -8.26 4.05 -5.46
N TYR A 282 -8.30 3.52 -4.25
CA TYR A 282 -9.53 2.98 -3.67
C TYR A 282 -10.58 4.08 -3.42
N SER A 283 -10.17 5.15 -2.76
CA SER A 283 -11.04 6.32 -2.56
C SER A 283 -11.42 6.98 -3.87
N TYR A 284 -10.50 7.05 -4.83
CA TYR A 284 -10.78 7.58 -6.16
C TYR A 284 -11.88 6.79 -6.87
N ALA A 285 -11.80 5.46 -6.86
CA ALA A 285 -12.81 4.60 -7.47
C ALA A 285 -14.19 4.74 -6.82
N LEU A 286 -14.24 4.93 -5.50
CA LEU A 286 -15.49 5.09 -4.77
C LEU A 286 -16.12 6.48 -4.95
N ASN A 287 -15.34 7.52 -5.12
CA ASN A 287 -15.80 8.91 -5.12
C ASN A 287 -15.86 9.55 -6.52
N THR A 288 -15.36 8.88 -7.54
CA THR A 288 -15.36 9.41 -8.90
C THR A 288 -16.57 8.93 -9.67
N SER A 289 -17.17 9.85 -10.42
CA SER A 289 -18.34 9.57 -11.25
C SER A 289 -18.07 8.45 -12.27
N ARG A 290 -18.93 7.48 -12.31
CA ARG A 290 -18.89 6.40 -13.30
C ARG A 290 -19.37 6.81 -14.70
N ALA A 291 -19.88 8.04 -14.84
CA ALA A 291 -20.23 8.65 -16.12
C ALA A 291 -19.01 9.22 -16.85
N LEU A 292 -17.89 9.41 -16.16
CA LEU A 292 -16.64 9.91 -16.74
C LEU A 292 -15.92 8.83 -17.57
N ASP A 293 -15.38 9.26 -18.71
CA ASP A 293 -14.53 8.41 -19.56
C ASP A 293 -13.09 8.43 -19.03
N PRO A 294 -12.48 7.29 -18.68
CA PRO A 294 -11.13 7.25 -18.16
C PRO A 294 -10.05 7.68 -19.16
N THR A 295 -10.38 7.81 -20.44
CA THR A 295 -9.45 8.23 -21.51
C THR A 295 -9.53 9.72 -21.80
N VAL A 296 -10.43 10.46 -21.17
CA VAL A 296 -10.68 11.88 -21.39
C VAL A 296 -10.18 12.70 -20.21
N ASP A 297 -9.49 13.79 -20.51
CA ASP A 297 -9.14 14.81 -19.53
C ASP A 297 -10.34 15.79 -19.40
N TYR A 298 -10.89 15.89 -18.19
CA TYR A 298 -12.01 16.77 -17.86
C TYR A 298 -11.57 18.07 -17.19
N THR A 299 -10.28 18.28 -16.93
CA THR A 299 -9.70 19.47 -16.25
C THR A 299 -9.21 20.53 -17.22
#